data_1c4b0e589d1e2a4acd67c7fb11432482
#
_entry.id   1c4b0e589d1e2a4acd67c7fb11432482
#
_cell.length_a   1.000
_cell.length_b   1.000
_cell.length_c   1.000
_cell.angle_alpha   90.00
_cell.angle_beta   90.00
_cell.angle_gamma   90.00
#
_symmetry.space_group_name_H-M   'P 1'
#
loop_
_entity.id
_entity.type
_entity.pdbx_description
1 polymer ?
#
loop_
_entity_poly.entity_id
_entity_poly.type
_entity_poly.pdbx_seq_one_letter_code
_entity_poly.pdbx_strand_id
1 'polypeptide(L)'
;MKDRKFYVEIKCDGCGRTYKKSKYRLEEKNFCRSCNMKRTYSENPKILKDALEKRKKTCKEKYGVENVAQNIEIHKKMLNTQLERHGTKQSAHHYIFNNECFDSSWELAYYIYLMDNKIDFLYQPDTPLEYLDENKKKRLYYPDFLVNGEFQEIKGNQFFNESGEPYNMYKKEFWWEKYNLMLSNNIKIIRQDEALKYVNYVNKKYGVDFLKNCKK
;
A
#
# COMPACT_ATOMS: atom_id res chain seq x y z
N MET A 1 -45.04 -17.14 -10.91
CA MET A 1 -44.07 -17.71 -9.96
C MET A 1 -42.69 -17.61 -10.63
N LYS A 2 -41.75 -16.79 -10.07
CA LYS A 2 -40.40 -16.67 -10.62
C LYS A 2 -39.65 -17.96 -10.28
N ASP A 3 -39.14 -18.66 -11.31
CA ASP A 3 -38.35 -19.88 -11.18
C ASP A 3 -37.21 -19.69 -10.18
N ARG A 4 -37.25 -20.43 -9.07
CA ARG A 4 -36.12 -20.49 -8.15
C ARG A 4 -34.94 -21.13 -8.89
N LYS A 5 -33.90 -20.37 -9.21
CA LYS A 5 -32.65 -20.88 -9.77
C LYS A 5 -32.08 -21.93 -8.81
N PHE A 6 -32.11 -23.18 -9.19
CA PHE A 6 -31.55 -24.25 -8.40
C PHE A 6 -30.02 -24.18 -8.46
N TYR A 7 -29.40 -23.88 -7.33
CA TYR A 7 -27.96 -23.91 -7.14
C TYR A 7 -27.59 -25.16 -6.36
N VAL A 8 -26.49 -25.80 -6.73
CA VAL A 8 -25.88 -26.90 -6.01
C VAL A 8 -24.49 -26.46 -5.50
N GLU A 9 -24.10 -27.02 -4.35
CA GLU A 9 -22.75 -26.82 -3.82
C GLU A 9 -21.83 -27.87 -4.42
N ILE A 10 -20.75 -27.43 -5.03
CA ILE A 10 -19.76 -28.30 -5.66
C ILE A 10 -18.35 -27.84 -5.28
N LYS A 11 -17.38 -28.74 -5.39
CA LYS A 11 -15.95 -28.40 -5.24
C LYS A 11 -15.38 -27.92 -6.57
N CYS A 12 -14.50 -26.93 -6.49
CA CYS A 12 -13.79 -26.42 -7.65
C CYS A 12 -12.64 -27.34 -8.04
N ASP A 13 -12.60 -27.80 -9.28
CA ASP A 13 -11.54 -28.68 -9.79
C ASP A 13 -10.16 -28.00 -9.86
N GLY A 14 -10.10 -26.66 -9.76
CA GLY A 14 -8.84 -25.93 -9.78
C GLY A 14 -8.24 -25.61 -8.40
N CYS A 15 -9.06 -25.47 -7.33
CA CYS A 15 -8.57 -25.08 -6.00
C CYS A 15 -9.25 -25.82 -4.83
N GLY A 16 -10.12 -26.77 -5.09
CA GLY A 16 -10.83 -27.56 -4.07
C GLY A 16 -11.89 -26.79 -3.27
N ARG A 17 -12.00 -25.47 -3.40
CA ARG A 17 -12.95 -24.64 -2.63
C ARG A 17 -14.39 -24.97 -3.03
N THR A 18 -15.28 -25.11 -2.05
CA THR A 18 -16.71 -25.26 -2.26
C THR A 18 -17.33 -23.93 -2.71
N TYR A 19 -18.22 -23.98 -3.72
CA TYR A 19 -18.97 -22.82 -4.21
C TYR A 19 -20.33 -23.25 -4.81
N LYS A 20 -21.25 -22.30 -4.95
CA LYS A 20 -22.57 -22.53 -5.53
C LYS A 20 -22.55 -22.33 -7.03
N LYS A 21 -23.01 -23.33 -7.80
CA LYS A 21 -23.18 -23.28 -9.26
C LYS A 21 -24.60 -23.72 -9.61
N SER A 22 -25.19 -23.10 -10.65
CA SER A 22 -26.50 -23.54 -11.15
C SER A 22 -26.38 -24.97 -11.69
N LYS A 23 -27.30 -25.85 -11.31
CA LYS A 23 -27.32 -27.26 -11.79
C LYS A 23 -27.39 -27.36 -13.31
N TYR A 24 -27.96 -26.35 -13.97
CA TYR A 24 -28.05 -26.32 -15.46
C TYR A 24 -26.73 -25.91 -16.15
N ARG A 25 -25.69 -25.56 -15.38
CA ARG A 25 -24.39 -25.15 -15.88
C ARG A 25 -23.27 -26.05 -15.37
N LEU A 26 -23.62 -27.25 -14.90
CA LEU A 26 -22.62 -28.23 -14.52
C LEU A 26 -21.95 -28.79 -15.78
N GLU A 27 -20.65 -28.92 -15.72
CA GLU A 27 -19.78 -29.43 -16.77
C GLU A 27 -18.95 -30.59 -16.20
N GLU A 28 -18.22 -31.33 -17.05
CA GLU A 28 -17.33 -32.40 -16.60
C GLU A 28 -16.30 -31.86 -15.60
N LYS A 29 -15.73 -30.67 -15.88
CA LYS A 29 -14.85 -29.94 -14.94
C LYS A 29 -15.49 -28.60 -14.55
N ASN A 30 -15.59 -28.38 -13.26
CA ASN A 30 -16.27 -27.23 -12.71
C ASN A 30 -15.31 -26.33 -11.94
N PHE A 31 -15.11 -25.10 -12.44
CA PHE A 31 -14.20 -24.12 -11.84
C PHE A 31 -14.99 -23.00 -11.15
N CYS A 32 -14.55 -22.58 -9.98
CA CYS A 32 -15.03 -21.34 -9.37
C CYS A 32 -14.62 -20.14 -10.26
N ARG A 33 -15.29 -18.99 -10.08
CA ARG A 33 -15.04 -17.79 -10.91
C ARG A 33 -13.56 -17.44 -11.00
N SER A 34 -12.83 -17.47 -9.89
CA SER A 34 -11.40 -17.13 -9.85
C SER A 34 -10.55 -18.10 -10.67
N CYS A 35 -10.76 -19.43 -10.51
CA CYS A 35 -10.01 -20.44 -11.25
C CYS A 35 -10.36 -20.44 -12.74
N ASN A 36 -11.62 -20.22 -13.08
CA ASN A 36 -12.04 -20.11 -14.47
C ASN A 36 -11.40 -18.88 -15.16
N MET A 37 -11.36 -17.72 -14.49
CA MET A 37 -10.68 -16.53 -15.03
C MET A 37 -9.18 -16.77 -15.24
N LYS A 38 -8.49 -17.38 -14.23
CA LYS A 38 -7.07 -17.72 -14.37
C LYS A 38 -6.83 -18.63 -15.57
N ARG A 39 -7.65 -19.67 -15.74
CA ARG A 39 -7.59 -20.58 -16.88
C ARG A 39 -7.79 -19.84 -18.21
N THR A 40 -8.86 -19.05 -18.32
CA THR A 40 -9.17 -18.30 -19.55
C THR A 40 -8.01 -17.36 -19.94
N TYR A 41 -7.40 -16.67 -18.97
CA TYR A 41 -6.28 -15.78 -19.26
C TYR A 41 -4.98 -16.52 -19.59
N SER A 42 -4.77 -17.71 -19.00
CA SER A 42 -3.65 -18.60 -19.34
C SER A 42 -3.77 -19.17 -20.75
N GLU A 43 -4.98 -19.65 -21.11
CA GLU A 43 -5.26 -20.23 -22.43
C GLU A 43 -5.33 -19.16 -23.53
N ASN A 44 -5.73 -17.93 -23.19
CA ASN A 44 -5.84 -16.84 -24.14
C ASN A 44 -5.35 -15.49 -23.58
N PRO A 45 -4.03 -15.26 -23.55
CA PRO A 45 -3.43 -14.03 -23.02
C PRO A 45 -3.91 -12.74 -23.70
N LYS A 46 -4.37 -12.82 -24.96
CA LYS A 46 -4.89 -11.68 -25.71
C LYS A 46 -6.12 -11.09 -25.04
N ILE A 47 -7.02 -11.93 -24.52
CA ILE A 47 -8.23 -11.47 -23.80
C ILE A 47 -7.85 -10.60 -22.60
N LEU A 48 -6.82 -10.99 -21.85
CA LEU A 48 -6.33 -10.20 -20.72
C LEU A 48 -5.76 -8.86 -21.19
N LYS A 49 -4.93 -8.87 -22.23
CA LYS A 49 -4.33 -7.66 -22.79
C LYS A 49 -5.40 -6.67 -23.26
N ASP A 50 -6.36 -7.13 -24.05
CA ASP A 50 -7.45 -6.30 -24.57
C ASP A 50 -8.32 -5.70 -23.43
N ALA A 51 -8.61 -6.51 -22.40
CA ALA A 51 -9.34 -6.05 -21.23
C ALA A 51 -8.57 -4.96 -20.43
N LEU A 52 -7.26 -5.12 -20.30
CA LEU A 52 -6.41 -4.13 -19.63
C LEU A 52 -6.33 -2.82 -20.43
N GLU A 53 -6.15 -2.89 -21.74
CA GLU A 53 -6.12 -1.70 -22.60
C GLU A 53 -7.48 -0.97 -22.59
N LYS A 54 -8.59 -1.70 -22.67
CA LYS A 54 -9.94 -1.11 -22.56
C LYS A 54 -10.13 -0.42 -21.20
N ARG A 55 -9.65 -1.03 -20.11
CA ARG A 55 -9.70 -0.42 -18.77
C ARG A 55 -8.89 0.86 -18.71
N LYS A 56 -7.65 0.87 -19.20
CA LYS A 56 -6.79 2.06 -19.26
C LYS A 56 -7.46 3.19 -20.04
N LYS A 57 -7.98 2.88 -21.24
CA LYS A 57 -8.68 3.86 -22.07
C LYS A 57 -9.85 4.48 -21.31
N THR A 58 -10.72 3.67 -20.70
CA THR A 58 -11.86 4.16 -19.91
C THR A 58 -11.40 5.00 -18.70
N CYS A 59 -10.32 4.62 -18.03
CA CYS A 59 -9.78 5.39 -16.91
C CYS A 59 -9.23 6.75 -17.39
N LYS A 60 -8.54 6.77 -18.52
CA LYS A 60 -7.99 8.00 -19.10
C LYS A 60 -9.10 8.96 -19.54
N GLU A 61 -10.15 8.46 -20.18
CA GLU A 61 -11.32 9.24 -20.59
C GLU A 61 -12.10 9.83 -19.41
N LYS A 62 -12.28 9.06 -18.32
CA LYS A 62 -13.10 9.48 -17.17
C LYS A 62 -12.33 10.30 -16.12
N TYR A 63 -11.06 10.01 -15.91
CA TYR A 63 -10.29 10.49 -14.76
C TYR A 63 -8.96 11.15 -15.15
N GLY A 64 -8.64 11.23 -16.45
CA GLY A 64 -7.40 11.83 -16.96
C GLY A 64 -6.14 10.98 -16.70
N VAL A 65 -6.26 9.78 -16.13
CA VAL A 65 -5.15 8.90 -15.74
C VAL A 65 -5.38 7.46 -16.19
N GLU A 66 -4.32 6.69 -16.39
CA GLU A 66 -4.44 5.27 -16.81
C GLU A 66 -4.95 4.34 -15.71
N ASN A 67 -4.75 4.73 -14.44
CA ASN A 67 -5.25 4.00 -13.27
C ASN A 67 -5.88 5.00 -12.30
N VAL A 68 -7.09 4.72 -11.83
CA VAL A 68 -7.83 5.59 -10.90
C VAL A 68 -7.06 5.94 -9.62
N ALA A 69 -6.18 5.06 -9.14
CA ALA A 69 -5.33 5.33 -7.98
C ALA A 69 -4.24 6.40 -8.24
N GLN A 70 -4.04 6.82 -9.48
CA GLN A 70 -3.14 7.93 -9.86
C GLN A 70 -3.84 9.30 -9.80
N ASN A 71 -5.16 9.31 -9.65
CA ASN A 71 -5.93 10.54 -9.43
C ASN A 71 -5.96 10.84 -7.94
N ILE A 72 -5.45 12.01 -7.55
CA ILE A 72 -5.27 12.42 -6.14
C ILE A 72 -6.58 12.37 -5.37
N GLU A 73 -7.66 12.94 -5.92
CA GLU A 73 -8.95 13.01 -5.23
C GLU A 73 -9.55 11.61 -5.00
N ILE A 74 -9.45 10.73 -6.01
CA ILE A 74 -9.94 9.35 -5.90
C ILE A 74 -9.09 8.58 -4.91
N HIS A 75 -7.77 8.75 -4.94
CA HIS A 75 -6.87 8.09 -4.01
C HIS A 75 -7.15 8.49 -2.56
N LYS A 76 -7.36 9.78 -2.30
CA LYS A 76 -7.79 10.28 -0.98
C LYS A 76 -9.10 9.65 -0.51
N LYS A 77 -10.13 9.60 -1.38
CA LYS A 77 -11.41 8.93 -1.07
C LYS A 77 -11.24 7.46 -0.75
N MET A 78 -10.37 6.76 -1.49
CA MET A 78 -10.06 5.35 -1.22
C MET A 78 -9.41 5.16 0.15
N LEU A 79 -8.42 5.99 0.49
CA LEU A 79 -7.74 5.94 1.80
C LEU A 79 -8.71 6.25 2.94
N ASN A 80 -9.55 7.27 2.81
CA ASN A 80 -10.53 7.62 3.82
C ASN A 80 -11.58 6.51 4.01
N THR A 81 -12.10 5.93 2.93
CA THR A 81 -13.02 4.78 2.99
C THR A 81 -12.37 3.57 3.66
N GLN A 82 -11.08 3.34 3.42
CA GLN A 82 -10.34 2.26 4.06
C GLN A 82 -10.16 2.54 5.55
N LEU A 83 -9.83 3.76 5.93
CA LEU A 83 -9.73 4.19 7.32
C LEU A 83 -11.05 4.01 8.07
N GLU A 84 -12.17 4.48 7.49
CA GLU A 84 -13.51 4.34 8.07
C GLU A 84 -13.92 2.88 8.26
N ARG A 85 -13.63 2.01 7.29
CA ARG A 85 -14.06 0.60 7.33
C ARG A 85 -13.16 -0.29 8.19
N HIS A 86 -11.88 0.00 8.24
CA HIS A 86 -10.86 -0.90 8.80
C HIS A 86 -10.02 -0.26 9.91
N GLY A 87 -10.22 1.03 10.20
CA GLY A 87 -9.44 1.78 11.19
C GLY A 87 -7.96 1.97 10.78
N THR A 88 -7.64 1.78 9.48
CA THR A 88 -6.28 1.90 8.95
C THR A 88 -6.31 2.25 7.46
N LYS A 89 -5.33 3.03 7.01
CA LYS A 89 -5.14 3.35 5.58
C LYS A 89 -4.37 2.26 4.82
N GLN A 90 -3.82 1.26 5.51
CA GLN A 90 -2.96 0.23 4.92
C GLN A 90 -3.37 -1.19 5.28
N SER A 91 -2.90 -2.17 4.52
CA SER A 91 -3.27 -3.59 4.67
C SER A 91 -2.20 -4.47 5.30
N ALA A 92 -1.03 -3.92 5.68
CA ALA A 92 0.11 -4.66 6.21
C ALA A 92 0.28 -4.46 7.72
N HIS A 93 1.29 -5.06 8.32
CA HIS A 93 1.55 -5.03 9.77
C HIS A 93 1.63 -3.61 10.31
N HIS A 94 0.81 -3.32 11.33
CA HIS A 94 0.65 -1.98 11.85
C HIS A 94 0.99 -1.89 13.31
N TYR A 95 1.46 -0.73 13.67
CA TYR A 95 1.51 -0.28 15.06
C TYR A 95 0.37 0.72 15.26
N ILE A 96 -0.35 0.62 16.36
CA ILE A 96 -1.47 1.52 16.67
C ILE A 96 -1.16 2.26 17.97
N PHE A 97 -1.26 3.57 17.90
CA PHE A 97 -1.10 4.44 19.05
C PHE A 97 -1.92 5.74 18.86
N ASN A 98 -2.68 6.17 19.87
CA ASN A 98 -3.53 7.38 19.84
C ASN A 98 -4.47 7.43 18.60
N ASN A 99 -5.07 6.30 18.21
CA ASN A 99 -5.92 6.16 17.02
C ASN A 99 -5.21 6.39 15.68
N GLU A 100 -3.88 6.56 15.70
CA GLU A 100 -3.06 6.60 14.49
C GLU A 100 -2.46 5.22 14.18
N CYS A 101 -2.20 4.97 12.91
CA CYS A 101 -1.68 3.71 12.42
C CYS A 101 -0.35 3.92 11.72
N PHE A 102 0.69 3.20 12.16
CA PHE A 102 2.07 3.36 11.68
C PHE A 102 2.54 2.11 10.95
N ASP A 103 3.28 2.29 9.87
CA ASP A 103 3.83 1.19 9.07
C ASP A 103 5.04 0.52 9.71
N SER A 104 5.72 1.26 10.59
CA SER A 104 6.92 0.77 11.27
C SER A 104 6.98 1.22 12.73
N SER A 105 7.72 0.45 13.54
CA SER A 105 8.04 0.87 14.92
C SER A 105 8.91 2.14 14.98
N TRP A 106 9.62 2.45 13.90
CA TRP A 106 10.45 3.65 13.83
C TRP A 106 9.62 4.89 13.60
N GLU A 107 8.60 4.83 12.74
CA GLU A 107 7.64 5.92 12.56
C GLU A 107 6.89 6.17 13.86
N LEU A 108 6.41 5.13 14.56
CA LEU A 108 5.78 5.24 15.86
C LEU A 108 6.72 5.87 16.90
N ALA A 109 7.97 5.42 16.96
CA ALA A 109 8.95 5.96 17.90
C ALA A 109 9.23 7.44 17.64
N TYR A 110 9.33 7.84 16.38
CA TYR A 110 9.53 9.23 16.01
C TYR A 110 8.30 10.09 16.34
N TYR A 111 7.11 9.60 16.04
CA TYR A 111 5.84 10.25 16.40
C TYR A 111 5.75 10.52 17.90
N ILE A 112 6.06 9.51 18.73
CA ILE A 112 6.06 9.66 20.21
C ILE A 112 7.10 10.69 20.64
N TYR A 113 8.31 10.65 20.07
CA TYR A 113 9.35 11.63 20.36
C TYR A 113 8.90 13.06 20.06
N LEU A 114 8.29 13.29 18.87
CA LEU A 114 7.78 14.61 18.49
C LEU A 114 6.69 15.10 19.44
N MET A 115 5.71 14.25 19.77
CA MET A 115 4.65 14.54 20.73
C MET A 115 5.20 14.90 22.11
N ASP A 116 6.07 14.08 22.64
CA ASP A 116 6.63 14.25 23.97
C ASP A 116 7.43 15.54 24.13
N ASN A 117 8.10 15.96 23.07
CA ASN A 117 8.89 17.17 23.03
C ASN A 117 8.10 18.40 22.55
N LYS A 118 6.78 18.24 22.31
CA LYS A 118 5.87 19.31 21.87
C LYS A 118 6.35 20.00 20.59
N ILE A 119 6.96 19.22 19.68
CA ILE A 119 7.38 19.69 18.37
C ILE A 119 6.15 19.72 17.47
N ASP A 120 5.97 20.76 16.67
CA ASP A 120 4.85 20.87 15.73
C ASP A 120 5.06 19.93 14.54
N PHE A 121 4.09 19.05 14.29
CA PHE A 121 4.16 18.10 13.18
C PHE A 121 2.80 17.61 12.71
N LEU A 122 2.76 17.12 11.46
CA LEU A 122 1.67 16.31 10.91
C LEU A 122 2.22 14.95 10.51
N TYR A 123 1.56 13.89 10.94
CA TYR A 123 1.85 12.52 10.47
C TYR A 123 1.04 12.24 9.20
N GLN A 124 1.67 11.66 8.18
CA GLN A 124 1.09 11.39 6.86
C GLN A 124 0.34 12.62 6.29
N PRO A 125 1.05 13.75 6.05
CA PRO A 125 0.41 14.96 5.53
C PRO A 125 -0.29 14.68 4.21
N ASP A 126 -1.49 15.25 4.06
CA ASP A 126 -2.32 15.06 2.86
C ASP A 126 -1.84 15.91 1.67
N THR A 127 -0.55 15.85 1.40
CA THR A 127 0.15 16.63 0.37
C THR A 127 1.02 15.70 -0.47
N PRO A 128 0.42 14.94 -1.41
CA PRO A 128 1.18 14.02 -2.25
C PRO A 128 2.06 14.78 -3.23
N LEU A 129 3.25 14.26 -3.47
CA LEU A 129 4.14 14.65 -4.54
C LEU A 129 4.02 13.68 -5.71
N GLU A 130 3.99 14.22 -6.93
CA GLU A 130 3.88 13.42 -8.15
C GLU A 130 5.25 13.18 -8.77
N TYR A 131 5.50 11.95 -9.25
CA TYR A 131 6.68 11.62 -10.03
C TYR A 131 6.37 10.59 -11.11
N LEU A 132 7.29 10.44 -12.05
CA LEU A 132 7.26 9.37 -13.05
C LEU A 132 8.20 8.25 -12.60
N ASP A 133 7.71 7.02 -12.58
CA ASP A 133 8.55 5.85 -12.33
C ASP A 133 9.44 5.53 -13.56
N GLU A 134 10.33 4.56 -13.45
CA GLU A 134 11.23 4.08 -14.51
C GLU A 134 10.51 3.75 -15.82
N ASN A 135 9.23 3.35 -15.73
CA ASN A 135 8.36 3.05 -16.86
C ASN A 135 7.57 4.28 -17.33
N LYS A 136 7.96 5.50 -16.90
CA LYS A 136 7.27 6.78 -17.21
C LYS A 136 5.79 6.80 -16.79
N LYS A 137 5.43 6.02 -15.76
CA LYS A 137 4.10 6.03 -15.17
C LYS A 137 4.04 7.02 -14.03
N LYS A 138 2.98 7.81 -14.01
CA LYS A 138 2.68 8.74 -12.93
C LYS A 138 2.45 8.00 -11.62
N ARG A 139 3.14 8.42 -10.56
CA ARG A 139 3.05 7.90 -9.19
C ARG A 139 2.81 9.03 -8.23
N LEU A 140 2.15 8.72 -7.13
CA LEU A 140 1.98 9.60 -5.99
C LEU A 140 2.87 9.11 -4.85
N TYR A 141 3.56 10.03 -4.24
CA TYR A 141 4.36 9.81 -3.05
C TYR A 141 3.85 10.68 -1.90
N TYR A 142 3.64 10.09 -0.76
CA TYR A 142 3.23 10.76 0.49
C TYR A 142 4.41 10.70 1.46
N PRO A 143 4.95 11.85 1.91
CA PRO A 143 5.95 11.87 2.97
C PRO A 143 5.39 11.33 4.29
N ASP A 144 6.23 10.72 5.13
CA ASP A 144 5.79 10.16 6.41
C ASP A 144 5.40 11.27 7.39
N PHE A 145 6.16 12.38 7.43
CA PHE A 145 5.96 13.49 8.36
C PHE A 145 6.14 14.85 7.70
N LEU A 146 5.44 15.86 8.22
CA LEU A 146 5.75 17.28 8.05
C LEU A 146 6.08 17.83 9.44
N VAL A 147 7.33 18.24 9.67
CA VAL A 147 7.81 18.69 10.98
C VAL A 147 8.34 20.11 10.86
N ASN A 148 7.77 21.06 11.61
CA ASN A 148 8.13 22.50 11.53
C ASN A 148 8.15 23.04 10.08
N GLY A 149 7.26 22.53 9.21
CA GLY A 149 7.17 22.92 7.79
C GLY A 149 8.10 22.16 6.85
N GLU A 150 8.92 21.21 7.32
CA GLU A 150 9.82 20.38 6.50
C GLU A 150 9.30 18.96 6.37
N PHE A 151 9.25 18.44 5.15
CA PHE A 151 8.92 17.03 4.92
C PHE A 151 10.05 16.12 5.37
N GLN A 152 9.67 15.01 6.01
CA GLN A 152 10.61 14.00 6.51
C GLN A 152 10.09 12.59 6.18
N GLU A 153 11.01 11.70 5.88
CA GLU A 153 10.75 10.29 5.53
C GLU A 153 11.65 9.37 6.32
N ILE A 154 11.12 8.29 6.88
CA ILE A 154 11.91 7.30 7.63
C ILE A 154 12.21 6.12 6.72
N LYS A 155 13.50 5.82 6.54
CA LYS A 155 13.95 4.71 5.69
C LYS A 155 14.99 3.84 6.40
N GLY A 156 14.71 2.55 6.48
CA GLY A 156 15.66 1.56 6.98
C GLY A 156 16.78 1.28 5.99
N ASN A 157 17.86 0.70 6.49
CA ASN A 157 19.04 0.35 5.68
C ASN A 157 18.70 -0.66 4.57
N GLN A 158 17.65 -1.46 4.70
CA GLN A 158 17.18 -2.37 3.64
C GLN A 158 16.72 -1.67 2.34
N PHE A 159 16.61 -0.34 2.36
CA PHE A 159 16.30 0.47 1.19
C PHE A 159 17.52 1.15 0.57
N PHE A 160 18.72 0.76 1.02
CA PHE A 160 19.98 1.28 0.51
C PHE A 160 20.99 0.15 0.36
N ASN A 161 21.88 0.25 -0.65
CA ASN A 161 23.00 -0.67 -0.78
C ASN A 161 24.16 -0.24 0.13
N GLU A 162 25.27 -0.98 0.09
CA GLU A 162 26.49 -0.70 0.88
C GLU A 162 27.13 0.65 0.54
N SER A 163 26.95 1.12 -0.69
CA SER A 163 27.41 2.45 -1.15
C SER A 163 26.49 3.58 -0.74
N GLY A 164 25.35 3.26 -0.08
CA GLY A 164 24.36 4.24 0.35
C GLY A 164 23.37 4.68 -0.73
N GLU A 165 23.39 4.06 -1.91
CA GLU A 165 22.47 4.34 -3.01
C GLU A 165 21.07 3.74 -2.75
N PRO A 166 20.00 4.34 -3.32
CA PRO A 166 18.61 3.92 -3.11
C PRO A 166 18.32 2.57 -3.78
N TYR A 167 18.52 1.49 -3.04
CA TYR A 167 18.33 0.12 -3.48
C TYR A 167 17.42 -0.65 -2.52
N ASN A 168 16.33 -1.20 -3.03
CA ASN A 168 15.41 -2.03 -2.25
C ASN A 168 15.90 -3.48 -2.23
N MET A 169 16.43 -3.93 -1.10
CA MET A 169 16.98 -5.28 -0.94
C MET A 169 15.94 -6.40 -1.14
N TYR A 170 14.66 -6.15 -0.81
CA TYR A 170 13.58 -7.14 -0.96
C TYR A 170 13.16 -7.31 -2.42
N LYS A 171 13.06 -6.20 -3.15
CA LYS A 171 12.67 -6.21 -4.57
C LYS A 171 13.87 -6.36 -5.50
N LYS A 172 15.08 -6.17 -5.00
CA LYS A 172 16.34 -6.20 -5.76
C LYS A 172 16.35 -5.18 -6.91
N GLU A 173 15.82 -3.99 -6.66
CA GLU A 173 15.69 -2.91 -7.64
C GLU A 173 16.13 -1.57 -7.05
N PHE A 174 16.65 -0.69 -7.90
CA PHE A 174 16.88 0.71 -7.55
C PHE A 174 15.56 1.48 -7.57
N TRP A 175 15.47 2.58 -6.80
CA TRP A 175 14.29 3.43 -6.74
C TRP A 175 14.66 4.92 -6.88
N TRP A 176 15.53 5.21 -7.86
CA TRP A 176 16.10 6.54 -8.12
C TRP A 176 15.06 7.61 -8.35
N GLU A 177 13.99 7.35 -9.09
CA GLU A 177 12.97 8.35 -9.42
C GLU A 177 12.30 8.90 -8.17
N LYS A 178 11.91 8.03 -7.23
CA LYS A 178 11.34 8.44 -5.95
C LYS A 178 12.40 9.13 -5.07
N TYR A 179 13.63 8.65 -5.07
CA TYR A 179 14.72 9.22 -4.29
C TYR A 179 15.09 10.63 -4.78
N ASN A 180 15.21 10.83 -6.08
CA ASN A 180 15.47 12.13 -6.68
C ASN A 180 14.32 13.11 -6.43
N LEU A 181 13.06 12.64 -6.43
CA LEU A 181 11.93 13.45 -6.00
C LEU A 181 12.10 13.94 -4.57
N MET A 182 12.52 13.06 -3.65
CA MET A 182 12.75 13.44 -2.26
C MET A 182 13.85 14.51 -2.15
N LEU A 183 14.96 14.31 -2.84
CA LEU A 183 16.07 15.27 -2.83
C LEU A 183 15.67 16.62 -3.41
N SER A 184 14.99 16.64 -4.55
CA SER A 184 14.56 17.88 -5.23
C SER A 184 13.52 18.67 -4.43
N ASN A 185 12.81 18.03 -3.52
CA ASN A 185 11.84 18.66 -2.60
C ASN A 185 12.42 18.87 -1.19
N ASN A 186 13.73 18.75 -1.01
CA ASN A 186 14.44 18.91 0.27
C ASN A 186 13.84 18.03 1.40
N ILE A 187 13.36 16.82 1.07
CA ILE A 187 12.81 15.91 2.08
C ILE A 187 13.96 15.32 2.88
N LYS A 188 13.92 15.54 4.20
CA LYS A 188 14.90 14.95 5.10
C LYS A 188 14.66 13.43 5.21
N ILE A 189 15.65 12.62 4.85
CA ILE A 189 15.58 11.16 5.00
C ILE A 189 16.23 10.78 6.33
N ILE A 190 15.41 10.33 7.29
CA ILE A 190 15.84 9.79 8.58
C ILE A 190 16.23 8.34 8.36
N ARG A 191 17.55 8.07 8.44
CA ARG A 191 18.11 6.74 8.28
C ARG A 191 18.11 5.96 9.59
N GLN A 192 18.42 4.67 9.51
CA GLN A 192 18.41 3.75 10.65
C GLN A 192 19.11 4.29 11.89
N ASP A 193 20.30 4.84 11.77
CA ASP A 193 21.10 5.29 12.91
C ASP A 193 20.43 6.46 13.64
N GLU A 194 19.76 7.35 12.91
CA GLU A 194 18.97 8.43 13.50
C GLU A 194 17.66 7.88 14.07
N ALA A 195 16.96 7.00 13.35
CA ALA A 195 15.70 6.40 13.81
C ALA A 195 15.86 5.59 15.10
N LEU A 196 16.98 4.90 15.28
CA LEU A 196 17.30 4.17 16.51
C LEU A 196 17.42 5.06 17.74
N LYS A 197 17.79 6.35 17.59
CA LYS A 197 17.81 7.30 18.72
C LYS A 197 16.40 7.50 19.29
N TYR A 198 15.39 7.56 18.41
CA TYR A 198 13.99 7.72 18.82
C TYR A 198 13.45 6.43 19.45
N VAL A 199 13.80 5.26 18.91
CA VAL A 199 13.48 3.96 19.52
C VAL A 199 14.08 3.87 20.93
N ASN A 200 15.34 4.23 21.11
CA ASN A 200 16.00 4.23 22.40
C ASN A 200 15.37 5.22 23.39
N TYR A 201 14.95 6.39 22.91
CA TYR A 201 14.21 7.34 23.71
C TYR A 201 12.91 6.73 24.25
N VAL A 202 12.11 6.11 23.38
CA VAL A 202 10.83 5.49 23.77
C VAL A 202 11.08 4.32 24.72
N ASN A 203 12.04 3.46 24.43
CA ASN A 203 12.39 2.34 25.31
C ASN A 203 12.82 2.80 26.71
N LYS A 204 13.58 3.89 26.79
CA LYS A 204 14.00 4.46 28.07
C LYS A 204 12.83 5.07 28.85
N LYS A 205 11.90 5.73 28.18
CA LYS A 205 10.78 6.46 28.82
C LYS A 205 9.58 5.58 29.15
N TYR A 206 9.25 4.64 28.26
CA TYR A 206 8.02 3.85 28.33
C TYR A 206 8.27 2.34 28.54
N GLY A 207 9.53 1.88 28.47
CA GLY A 207 9.91 0.48 28.60
C GLY A 207 10.17 -0.21 27.27
N VAL A 208 11.03 -1.24 27.28
CA VAL A 208 11.56 -1.93 26.08
C VAL A 208 10.48 -2.65 25.25
N ASP A 209 9.38 -3.06 25.87
CA ASP A 209 8.28 -3.74 25.19
C ASP A 209 7.18 -2.81 24.69
N PHE A 210 7.29 -1.49 24.97
CA PHE A 210 6.22 -0.54 24.66
C PHE A 210 5.86 -0.54 23.16
N LEU A 211 6.84 -0.35 22.30
CA LEU A 211 6.61 -0.35 20.83
C LEU A 211 6.06 -1.70 20.35
N LYS A 212 6.53 -2.80 20.91
CA LYS A 212 6.06 -4.14 20.58
C LYS A 212 4.59 -4.34 20.96
N ASN A 213 4.18 -3.81 22.10
CA ASN A 213 2.78 -3.89 22.58
C ASN A 213 1.82 -3.03 21.74
N CYS A 214 2.31 -2.04 21.01
CA CYS A 214 1.53 -1.26 20.04
C CYS A 214 1.32 -2.01 18.71
N LYS A 215 1.97 -3.13 18.47
CA LYS A 215 1.83 -3.93 17.25
C LYS A 215 0.49 -4.70 17.26
N LYS A 216 -0.28 -4.56 16.18
CA LYS A 216 -1.56 -5.24 15.99
C LYS A 216 -1.38 -6.59 15.30
#